data_9679432b43e09c8098ef1fe8aa1e5f40
#
_entry.id   9679432b43e09c8098ef1fe8aa1e5f40
#
_cell.length_a   1.000
_cell.length_b   1.000
_cell.length_c   1.000
_cell.angle_alpha   90.00
_cell.angle_beta   90.00
_cell.angle_gamma   90.00
#
_symmetry.space_group_name_H-M   'P 1'
#
loop_
_entity.id
_entity.type
_entity.pdbx_description
1 polymer ?
#
loop_
_entity_poly.entity_id
_entity_poly.type
_entity_poly.pdbx_seq_one_letter_code
_entity_poly.pdbx_strand_id
1 'polypeptide(L)'
;MNTKANPDNQYVCTICGFNMIGYYPEYCPFCGAPNTVFLTSEECSSRYSVKGTPVNKNVLRLNSVPKLGLEHSAYRVTTAEKTYWIDCPSCFDKSLAPVDEIIFTHHHFLGASNQYRQLFSSKVRINKLDSVHKISQAFTFDDFLKDNFIENGIEAFHIDGHTPGFTFYIFKDVLFICDYVHIYREKMIFNPFGPKDKTAAGGQKINEIITNKDIKTVCGFKYVQGYPEWKEKFDLLIN
;
A
#
# COMPACT_ATOMS: atom_id res chain seq x y z
N MET A 1 -0.19 -6.38 -33.43
CA MET A 1 1.22 -6.86 -33.35
C MET A 1 1.47 -7.28 -31.92
N ASN A 2 1.59 -8.59 -31.64
CA ASN A 2 1.98 -9.08 -30.32
C ASN A 2 3.47 -8.78 -30.12
N THR A 3 3.80 -7.64 -29.56
CA THR A 3 5.14 -7.44 -29.02
C THR A 3 5.26 -8.39 -27.84
N LYS A 4 6.10 -9.43 -27.99
CA LYS A 4 6.48 -10.32 -26.88
C LYS A 4 6.90 -9.42 -25.73
N ALA A 5 6.19 -9.51 -24.61
CA ALA A 5 6.56 -8.78 -23.41
C ALA A 5 8.01 -9.18 -23.07
N ASN A 6 8.88 -8.19 -22.98
CA ASN A 6 10.23 -8.42 -22.46
C ASN A 6 10.08 -8.66 -20.95
N PRO A 7 10.54 -9.79 -20.40
CA PRO A 7 10.44 -10.09 -18.97
C PRO A 7 11.10 -9.02 -18.08
N ASP A 8 12.03 -8.25 -18.62
CA ASP A 8 12.69 -7.16 -17.89
C ASP A 8 11.90 -5.84 -17.91
N ASN A 9 10.84 -5.74 -18.74
CA ASN A 9 10.05 -4.53 -18.83
C ASN A 9 9.01 -4.46 -17.72
N GLN A 10 8.97 -3.32 -17.07
CA GLN A 10 7.94 -2.95 -16.12
C GLN A 10 7.09 -1.81 -16.69
N TYR A 11 5.78 -1.97 -16.63
CA TYR A 11 4.81 -0.98 -17.08
C TYR A 11 3.98 -0.47 -15.93
N VAL A 12 3.61 0.80 -15.97
CA VAL A 12 2.79 1.47 -14.96
C VAL A 12 1.50 1.95 -15.59
N CYS A 13 0.37 1.56 -15.02
CA CYS A 13 -0.94 2.09 -15.43
C CYS A 13 -1.10 3.52 -14.88
N THR A 14 -1.25 4.51 -15.75
CA THR A 14 -1.40 5.91 -15.33
C THR A 14 -2.76 6.22 -14.69
N ILE A 15 -3.74 5.30 -14.79
CA ILE A 15 -5.06 5.47 -14.17
C ILE A 15 -5.06 5.05 -12.69
N CYS A 16 -4.38 3.94 -12.34
CA CYS A 16 -4.43 3.41 -10.97
C CYS A 16 -3.06 3.24 -10.29
N GLY A 17 -1.95 3.41 -11.03
CA GLY A 17 -0.61 3.20 -10.50
C GLY A 17 -0.17 1.74 -10.43
N PHE A 18 -0.99 0.77 -10.88
CA PHE A 18 -0.62 -0.65 -10.86
C PHE A 18 0.58 -0.92 -11.76
N ASN A 19 1.53 -1.70 -11.25
CA ASN A 19 2.75 -2.07 -11.96
C ASN A 19 2.62 -3.49 -12.55
N MET A 20 2.88 -3.63 -13.84
CA MET A 20 2.88 -4.88 -14.59
C MET A 20 4.32 -5.24 -14.93
N ILE A 21 4.79 -6.41 -14.50
CA ILE A 21 6.19 -6.83 -14.61
C ILE A 21 6.27 -8.03 -15.55
N GLY A 22 7.03 -7.87 -16.65
CA GLY A 22 7.26 -8.94 -17.62
C GLY A 22 6.08 -9.23 -18.56
N TYR A 23 5.00 -8.45 -18.52
CA TYR A 23 3.86 -8.61 -19.42
C TYR A 23 3.21 -7.26 -19.77
N TYR A 24 2.59 -7.20 -20.96
CA TYR A 24 1.91 -6.03 -21.49
C TYR A 24 0.50 -6.43 -21.92
N PRO A 25 -0.49 -6.40 -21.02
CA PRO A 25 -1.85 -6.84 -21.31
C PRO A 25 -2.62 -5.79 -22.12
N GLU A 26 -3.70 -6.20 -22.75
CA GLU A 26 -4.61 -5.27 -23.46
C GLU A 26 -5.31 -4.32 -22.47
N TYR A 27 -5.64 -4.82 -21.28
CA TYR A 27 -6.27 -4.06 -20.21
C TYR A 27 -5.52 -4.23 -18.90
N CYS A 28 -5.49 -3.17 -18.09
CA CYS A 28 -4.91 -3.23 -16.74
C CYS A 28 -5.64 -4.30 -15.90
N PRO A 29 -4.94 -5.27 -15.34
CA PRO A 29 -5.57 -6.35 -14.56
C PRO A 29 -6.18 -5.88 -13.25
N PHE A 30 -5.88 -4.64 -12.83
CA PHE A 30 -6.39 -4.05 -11.60
C PHE A 30 -7.61 -3.15 -11.85
N CYS A 31 -7.55 -2.20 -12.79
CA CYS A 31 -8.61 -1.22 -12.98
C CYS A 31 -9.34 -1.32 -14.34
N GLY A 32 -8.93 -2.23 -15.23
CA GLY A 32 -9.53 -2.42 -16.54
C GLY A 32 -9.21 -1.34 -17.59
N ALA A 33 -8.32 -0.38 -17.28
CA ALA A 33 -7.92 0.65 -18.26
C ALA A 33 -7.16 0.03 -19.45
N PRO A 34 -7.36 0.54 -20.69
CA PRO A 34 -6.66 0.01 -21.86
C PRO A 34 -5.16 0.29 -21.81
N ASN A 35 -4.37 -0.50 -22.51
CA ASN A 35 -2.90 -0.38 -22.52
C ASN A 35 -2.39 0.92 -23.15
N THR A 36 -3.22 1.67 -23.85
CA THR A 36 -2.88 3.00 -24.38
C THR A 36 -2.52 4.03 -23.31
N VAL A 37 -2.85 3.74 -22.04
CA VAL A 37 -2.51 4.59 -20.88
C VAL A 37 -1.36 3.99 -20.03
N PHE A 38 -0.66 2.98 -20.52
CA PHE A 38 0.50 2.43 -19.82
C PHE A 38 1.78 3.15 -20.25
N LEU A 39 2.62 3.41 -19.28
CA LEU A 39 3.97 3.90 -19.50
C LEU A 39 4.95 2.79 -19.12
N THR A 40 6.10 2.75 -19.78
CA THR A 40 7.22 1.99 -19.23
C THR A 40 7.64 2.60 -17.89
N SER A 41 8.32 1.84 -17.05
CA SER A 41 8.83 2.39 -15.78
C SER A 41 9.75 3.59 -16.00
N GLU A 42 10.56 3.58 -17.08
CA GLU A 42 11.44 4.68 -17.46
C GLU A 42 10.65 5.94 -17.86
N GLU A 43 9.64 5.78 -18.72
CA GLU A 43 8.74 6.89 -19.09
C GLU A 43 7.99 7.44 -17.88
N CYS A 44 7.55 6.56 -16.96
CA CYS A 44 6.91 6.98 -15.72
C CYS A 44 7.88 7.80 -14.86
N SER A 45 9.10 7.32 -14.66
CA SER A 45 10.15 8.01 -13.89
C SER A 45 10.60 9.34 -14.51
N SER A 46 10.45 9.51 -15.83
CA SER A 46 10.75 10.78 -16.50
C SER A 46 9.64 11.83 -16.33
N ARG A 47 8.41 11.40 -16.05
CA ARG A 47 7.23 12.30 -15.93
C ARG A 47 6.79 12.55 -14.51
N TYR A 48 7.12 11.64 -13.60
CA TYR A 48 6.67 11.65 -12.20
C TYR A 48 7.88 11.50 -11.28
N SER A 49 7.85 12.22 -10.18
CA SER A 49 8.74 12.03 -9.02
C SER A 49 7.91 11.65 -7.80
N VAL A 50 8.53 11.16 -6.75
CA VAL A 50 7.84 10.85 -5.50
C VAL A 50 8.17 11.89 -4.43
N LYS A 51 7.14 12.53 -3.88
CA LYS A 51 7.30 13.53 -2.82
C LYS A 51 6.86 12.97 -1.47
N GLY A 52 7.71 13.15 -0.46
CA GLY A 52 7.38 12.91 0.94
C GLY A 52 6.70 14.14 1.57
N THR A 53 5.50 13.96 2.11
CA THR A 53 4.79 14.98 2.91
C THR A 53 4.80 14.55 4.37
N PRO A 54 5.28 15.37 5.32
CA PRO A 54 5.29 15.00 6.74
C PRO A 54 3.89 14.73 7.28
N VAL A 55 3.72 13.58 7.95
CA VAL A 55 2.57 13.27 8.82
C VAL A 55 2.94 13.65 10.25
N ASN A 56 4.11 13.25 10.69
CA ASN A 56 4.73 13.68 11.93
C ASN A 56 6.27 13.58 11.79
N LYS A 57 7.01 13.75 12.90
CA LYS A 57 8.49 13.71 12.88
C LYS A 57 9.10 12.37 12.42
N ASN A 58 8.34 11.29 12.48
CA ASN A 58 8.82 9.94 12.16
C ASN A 58 8.15 9.34 10.91
N VAL A 59 7.09 9.97 10.38
CA VAL A 59 6.28 9.42 9.30
C VAL A 59 6.15 10.43 8.17
N LEU A 60 6.49 10.00 6.95
CA LEU A 60 6.24 10.72 5.71
C LEU A 60 5.21 9.96 4.87
N ARG A 61 4.27 10.67 4.30
CA ARG A 61 3.37 10.17 3.26
C ARG A 61 4.04 10.35 1.91
N LEU A 62 4.14 9.30 1.11
CA LEU A 62 4.77 9.28 -0.21
C LEU A 62 3.70 9.22 -1.30
N ASN A 63 3.74 10.16 -2.23
CA ASN A 63 2.87 10.19 -3.41
C ASN A 63 3.61 10.72 -4.63
N SER A 64 3.19 10.32 -5.82
CA SER A 64 3.72 10.85 -7.08
C SER A 64 3.34 12.32 -7.31
N VAL A 65 4.28 13.07 -7.89
CA VAL A 65 4.10 14.44 -8.33
C VAL A 65 4.60 14.57 -9.79
N PRO A 66 3.75 15.03 -10.72
CA PRO A 66 2.32 15.26 -10.56
C PRO A 66 1.58 14.00 -10.09
N LYS A 67 0.33 14.13 -9.68
CA LYS A 67 -0.46 13.00 -9.18
C LYS A 67 -0.62 11.92 -10.26
N LEU A 68 -0.23 10.70 -9.94
CA LEU A 68 -0.36 9.54 -10.84
C LEU A 68 -1.75 8.90 -10.68
N GLY A 69 -2.73 9.46 -11.39
CA GLY A 69 -4.09 8.92 -11.42
C GLY A 69 -4.71 8.70 -10.02
N LEU A 70 -5.15 7.47 -9.80
CA LEU A 70 -5.76 7.03 -8.54
C LEU A 70 -4.78 6.25 -7.63
N GLU A 71 -3.47 6.42 -7.82
CA GLU A 71 -2.50 5.72 -6.99
C GLU A 71 -2.78 5.88 -5.48
N HIS A 72 -2.39 4.87 -4.75
CA HIS A 72 -2.41 4.86 -3.28
C HIS A 72 -1.27 5.73 -2.70
N SER A 73 -1.37 6.06 -1.42
CA SER A 73 -0.24 6.61 -0.66
C SER A 73 0.56 5.48 -0.05
N ALA A 74 1.88 5.52 -0.20
CA ALA A 74 2.79 4.75 0.62
C ALA A 74 3.29 5.60 1.80
N TYR A 75 3.85 4.98 2.82
CA TYR A 75 4.30 5.69 4.01
C TYR A 75 5.72 5.27 4.38
N ARG A 76 6.62 6.24 4.56
CA ARG A 76 7.94 6.01 5.14
C ARG A 76 7.86 6.19 6.65
N VAL A 77 8.25 5.17 7.38
CA VAL A 77 8.33 5.16 8.85
C VAL A 77 9.79 5.07 9.25
N THR A 78 10.25 6.01 10.09
CA THR A 78 11.60 6.01 10.64
C THR A 78 11.55 5.63 12.11
N THR A 79 12.07 4.45 12.44
CA THR A 79 12.24 3.97 13.82
C THR A 79 13.59 4.37 14.37
N ALA A 80 13.95 3.93 15.57
CA ALA A 80 15.28 4.15 16.12
C ALA A 80 16.38 3.33 15.42
N GLU A 81 16.01 2.20 14.82
CA GLU A 81 16.95 1.21 14.28
C GLU A 81 16.91 1.14 12.77
N LYS A 82 15.73 1.25 12.16
CA LYS A 82 15.49 1.03 10.74
C LYS A 82 14.49 2.00 10.15
N THR A 83 14.48 2.04 8.82
CA THR A 83 13.46 2.72 8.03
C THR A 83 12.59 1.68 7.31
N TYR A 84 11.28 1.92 7.31
CA TYR A 84 10.30 1.07 6.67
C TYR A 84 9.48 1.87 5.66
N TRP A 85 9.10 1.22 4.57
CA TRP A 85 7.93 1.66 3.82
C TRP A 85 6.76 0.72 4.10
N ILE A 86 5.60 1.30 4.37
CA ILE A 86 4.31 0.62 4.38
C ILE A 86 3.68 0.90 3.04
N ASP A 87 3.49 -0.14 2.25
CA ASP A 87 3.20 -0.12 0.83
C ASP A 87 4.32 0.57 0.00
N CYS A 88 4.21 0.56 -1.31
CA CYS A 88 5.29 1.04 -2.17
C CYS A 88 4.76 2.05 -3.20
N PRO A 89 5.48 3.16 -3.44
CA PRO A 89 5.13 4.10 -4.50
C PRO A 89 5.01 3.43 -5.86
N SER A 90 4.04 3.86 -6.66
CA SER A 90 3.80 3.35 -8.02
C SER A 90 4.89 3.77 -9.01
N CYS A 91 5.40 4.99 -8.87
CA CYS A 91 6.50 5.52 -9.67
C CYS A 91 7.84 5.10 -9.06
N PHE A 92 8.79 4.72 -9.91
CA PHE A 92 10.16 4.47 -9.50
C PHE A 92 10.97 5.76 -9.55
N ASP A 93 11.31 6.32 -8.40
CA ASP A 93 12.09 7.55 -8.26
C ASP A 93 13.42 7.26 -7.55
N LYS A 94 14.52 7.30 -8.32
CA LYS A 94 15.88 7.01 -7.83
C LYS A 94 16.42 8.04 -6.83
N SER A 95 15.76 9.20 -6.72
CA SER A 95 16.19 10.28 -5.82
C SER A 95 15.71 10.08 -4.37
N LEU A 96 14.83 9.11 -4.12
CA LEU A 96 14.36 8.80 -2.78
C LEU A 96 15.50 8.28 -1.90
N ALA A 97 15.46 8.67 -0.63
CA ALA A 97 16.39 8.13 0.36
C ALA A 97 16.17 6.61 0.55
N PRO A 98 17.25 5.82 0.71
CA PRO A 98 17.15 4.39 0.93
C PRO A 98 16.22 4.01 2.07
N VAL A 99 15.62 2.82 1.97
CA VAL A 99 14.78 2.20 2.97
C VAL A 99 15.28 0.77 3.25
N ASP A 100 15.27 0.38 4.52
CA ASP A 100 15.77 -0.94 4.91
C ASP A 100 14.77 -2.05 4.57
N GLU A 101 13.47 -1.78 4.78
CA GLU A 101 12.42 -2.76 4.55
C GLU A 101 11.17 -2.14 3.91
N ILE A 102 10.54 -2.89 3.00
CA ILE A 102 9.23 -2.60 2.42
C ILE A 102 8.27 -3.68 2.93
N ILE A 103 7.24 -3.27 3.66
CA ILE A 103 6.21 -4.13 4.20
C ILE A 103 4.85 -3.76 3.61
N PHE A 104 4.07 -4.74 3.19
CA PHE A 104 2.81 -4.48 2.51
C PHE A 104 1.61 -4.69 3.40
N THR A 105 0.62 -3.82 3.24
CA THR A 105 -0.71 -4.04 3.81
C THR A 105 -1.40 -5.20 3.09
N HIS A 106 -1.28 -5.27 1.76
CA HIS A 106 -1.85 -6.33 0.93
C HIS A 106 -1.32 -6.24 -0.52
N HIS A 107 -1.79 -7.15 -1.39
CA HIS A 107 -1.25 -7.32 -2.73
C HIS A 107 -1.65 -6.23 -3.77
N HIS A 108 -2.53 -5.30 -3.44
CA HIS A 108 -2.94 -4.26 -4.40
C HIS A 108 -1.91 -3.14 -4.58
N PHE A 109 -1.05 -2.90 -3.59
CA PHE A 109 -0.19 -1.71 -3.53
C PHE A 109 1.31 -2.04 -3.59
N LEU A 110 1.66 -3.00 -4.44
CA LEU A 110 3.04 -3.47 -4.59
C LEU A 110 3.95 -2.44 -5.30
N GLY A 111 3.37 -1.53 -6.09
CA GLY A 111 4.09 -0.42 -6.73
C GLY A 111 5.34 -0.85 -7.49
N ALA A 112 6.38 -0.03 -7.41
CA ALA A 112 7.68 -0.29 -8.04
C ALA A 112 8.64 -1.08 -7.13
N SER A 113 8.11 -1.96 -6.24
CA SER A 113 8.91 -2.58 -5.17
C SER A 113 10.08 -3.43 -5.66
N ASN A 114 9.97 -4.13 -6.80
CA ASN A 114 11.10 -4.88 -7.36
C ASN A 114 12.29 -3.96 -7.70
N GLN A 115 12.01 -2.77 -8.25
CA GLN A 115 13.04 -1.79 -8.61
C GLN A 115 13.67 -1.15 -7.37
N TYR A 116 12.85 -0.78 -6.38
CA TYR A 116 13.36 -0.24 -5.12
C TYR A 116 14.12 -1.27 -4.31
N ARG A 117 13.66 -2.54 -4.31
CA ARG A 117 14.40 -3.66 -3.70
C ARG A 117 15.81 -3.78 -4.26
N GLN A 118 15.96 -3.70 -5.58
CA GLN A 118 17.27 -3.74 -6.24
C GLN A 118 18.12 -2.51 -5.94
N LEU A 119 17.52 -1.30 -6.02
CA LEU A 119 18.24 -0.04 -5.80
C LEU A 119 18.78 0.11 -4.39
N PHE A 120 17.97 -0.25 -3.39
CA PHE A 120 18.30 -0.01 -1.98
C PHE A 120 18.76 -1.27 -1.25
N SER A 121 18.71 -2.43 -1.89
CA SER A 121 18.90 -3.74 -1.22
C SER A 121 17.91 -3.94 -0.06
N SER A 122 16.71 -3.39 -0.20
CA SER A 122 15.67 -3.47 0.82
C SER A 122 15.13 -4.89 0.95
N LYS A 123 14.82 -5.31 2.18
CA LYS A 123 14.04 -6.52 2.42
C LYS A 123 12.56 -6.26 2.12
N VAL A 124 11.91 -7.15 1.36
CA VAL A 124 10.50 -6.99 0.97
C VAL A 124 9.66 -8.08 1.59
N ARG A 125 8.61 -7.71 2.34
CA ARG A 125 7.74 -8.64 3.05
C ARG A 125 6.26 -8.37 2.83
N ILE A 126 5.49 -9.45 2.66
CA ILE A 126 4.03 -9.42 2.55
C ILE A 126 3.44 -10.61 3.34
N ASN A 127 2.16 -10.56 3.70
CA ASN A 127 1.49 -11.75 4.24
C ASN A 127 1.45 -12.87 3.18
N LYS A 128 1.75 -14.11 3.60
CA LYS A 128 1.82 -15.28 2.73
C LYS A 128 0.53 -15.49 1.92
N LEU A 129 -0.63 -15.21 2.50
CA LEU A 129 -1.92 -15.38 1.84
C LEU A 129 -2.09 -14.43 0.64
N ASP A 130 -1.48 -13.26 0.68
CA ASP A 130 -1.52 -12.29 -0.41
C ASP A 130 -0.39 -12.50 -1.43
N SER A 131 0.72 -13.13 -1.03
CA SER A 131 1.82 -13.41 -1.97
C SER A 131 1.45 -14.43 -3.05
N VAL A 132 0.48 -15.31 -2.79
CA VAL A 132 0.03 -16.33 -3.75
C VAL A 132 -1.01 -15.82 -4.73
N HIS A 133 -1.52 -14.59 -4.57
CA HIS A 133 -2.46 -14.00 -5.52
C HIS A 133 -1.80 -13.79 -6.88
N LYS A 134 -2.52 -14.04 -7.98
CA LYS A 134 -1.95 -14.00 -9.35
C LYS A 134 -1.22 -12.69 -9.69
N ILE A 135 -1.69 -11.54 -9.19
CA ILE A 135 -1.04 -10.26 -9.46
C ILE A 135 0.25 -10.05 -8.65
N SER A 136 0.47 -10.85 -7.62
CA SER A 136 1.70 -10.82 -6.81
C SER A 136 2.82 -11.67 -7.39
N GLN A 137 2.53 -12.61 -8.29
CA GLN A 137 3.48 -13.63 -8.73
C GLN A 137 4.70 -13.09 -9.48
N ALA A 138 4.59 -11.90 -10.08
CA ALA A 138 5.72 -11.23 -10.74
C ALA A 138 6.59 -10.39 -9.77
N PHE A 139 6.16 -10.28 -8.51
CA PHE A 139 6.90 -9.53 -7.49
C PHE A 139 7.78 -10.46 -6.65
N THR A 140 8.90 -9.91 -6.19
CA THR A 140 9.86 -10.65 -5.36
C THR A 140 9.65 -10.28 -3.89
N PHE A 141 9.42 -11.30 -3.07
CA PHE A 141 9.34 -11.18 -1.63
C PHE A 141 10.49 -11.97 -0.99
N ASP A 142 11.20 -11.34 -0.06
CA ASP A 142 12.33 -11.98 0.64
C ASP A 142 11.87 -12.81 1.85
N ASP A 143 10.70 -12.48 2.39
CA ASP A 143 10.14 -13.16 3.56
C ASP A 143 8.63 -12.89 3.66
N PHE A 144 7.96 -13.62 4.54
CA PHE A 144 6.54 -13.43 4.81
C PHE A 144 6.31 -12.84 6.19
N LEU A 145 5.32 -11.94 6.27
CA LEU A 145 4.86 -11.40 7.54
C LEU A 145 4.21 -12.52 8.36
N LYS A 146 4.51 -12.56 9.63
CA LYS A 146 3.79 -13.39 10.60
C LYS A 146 2.43 -12.76 10.89
N ASP A 147 1.48 -13.57 11.35
CA ASP A 147 0.10 -13.10 11.56
C ASP A 147 -0.03 -11.91 12.50
N ASN A 148 0.75 -11.87 13.55
CA ASN A 148 0.87 -10.69 14.40
C ASN A 148 2.30 -10.59 14.89
N PHE A 149 2.92 -9.43 14.78
CA PHE A 149 4.28 -9.23 15.28
C PHE A 149 4.50 -7.79 15.75
N ILE A 150 5.53 -7.64 16.58
CA ILE A 150 6.07 -6.33 16.98
C ILE A 150 7.56 -6.33 16.61
N GLU A 151 7.97 -5.37 15.81
CA GLU A 151 9.36 -5.22 15.38
C GLU A 151 9.72 -3.74 15.29
N ASN A 152 10.79 -3.33 15.96
CA ASN A 152 11.28 -1.94 15.97
C ASN A 152 10.20 -0.89 16.30
N GLY A 153 9.23 -1.27 17.14
CA GLY A 153 8.11 -0.42 17.53
C GLY A 153 6.96 -0.35 16.52
N ILE A 154 7.04 -1.12 15.42
CA ILE A 154 5.90 -1.31 14.52
C ILE A 154 5.14 -2.56 14.97
N GLU A 155 3.87 -2.39 15.26
CA GLU A 155 2.93 -3.47 15.51
C GLU A 155 2.18 -3.79 14.22
N ALA A 156 2.13 -5.04 13.81
CA ALA A 156 1.42 -5.53 12.64
C ALA A 156 0.31 -6.49 13.05
N PHE A 157 -0.85 -6.35 12.45
CA PHE A 157 -2.03 -7.17 12.74
C PHE A 157 -2.63 -7.70 11.45
N HIS A 158 -2.65 -9.02 11.32
CA HIS A 158 -3.30 -9.70 10.21
C HIS A 158 -4.81 -9.77 10.43
N ILE A 159 -5.57 -9.35 9.42
CA ILE A 159 -7.04 -9.41 9.42
C ILE A 159 -7.51 -9.99 8.10
N ASP A 160 -8.18 -11.13 8.12
CA ASP A 160 -8.92 -11.63 6.95
C ASP A 160 -10.13 -10.72 6.70
N GLY A 161 -10.21 -10.14 5.51
CA GLY A 161 -11.28 -9.17 5.21
C GLY A 161 -11.22 -8.71 3.78
N HIS A 162 -10.73 -7.49 3.54
CA HIS A 162 -10.60 -6.92 2.19
C HIS A 162 -9.78 -7.83 1.26
N THR A 163 -8.67 -8.36 1.73
CA THR A 163 -7.93 -9.47 1.13
C THR A 163 -7.64 -10.55 2.18
N PRO A 164 -7.34 -11.79 1.78
CA PRO A 164 -7.04 -12.86 2.74
C PRO A 164 -5.83 -12.57 3.64
N GLY A 165 -4.85 -11.84 3.13
CA GLY A 165 -3.62 -11.51 3.85
C GLY A 165 -3.53 -10.05 4.31
N PHE A 166 -4.67 -9.33 4.37
CA PHE A 166 -4.65 -7.91 4.76
C PHE A 166 -4.00 -7.73 6.14
N THR A 167 -3.03 -6.83 6.20
CA THR A 167 -2.28 -6.50 7.41
C THR A 167 -2.32 -4.99 7.62
N PHE A 168 -2.78 -4.54 8.77
CA PHE A 168 -2.66 -3.13 9.15
C PHE A 168 -1.55 -2.95 10.20
N TYR A 169 -1.07 -1.72 10.33
CA TYR A 169 0.07 -1.43 11.19
C TYR A 169 -0.23 -0.30 12.15
N ILE A 170 0.41 -0.36 13.32
CA ILE A 170 0.46 0.75 14.28
C ILE A 170 1.93 1.04 14.58
N PHE A 171 2.30 2.32 14.49
CA PHE A 171 3.60 2.79 14.93
C PHE A 171 3.41 4.00 15.84
N LYS A 172 3.73 3.82 17.12
CA LYS A 172 3.47 4.84 18.15
C LYS A 172 1.98 5.21 18.16
N ASP A 173 1.68 6.48 17.83
CA ASP A 173 0.35 7.07 17.79
C ASP A 173 -0.26 7.14 16.37
N VAL A 174 0.31 6.40 15.40
CA VAL A 174 -0.15 6.39 14.00
C VAL A 174 -0.68 5.02 13.62
N LEU A 175 -1.93 4.98 13.15
CA LEU A 175 -2.57 3.82 12.54
C LEU A 175 -2.46 3.88 11.02
N PHE A 176 -1.98 2.81 10.38
CA PHE A 176 -1.94 2.64 8.93
C PHE A 176 -2.98 1.60 8.53
N ILE A 177 -4.13 2.08 8.08
CA ILE A 177 -5.30 1.26 7.73
C ILE A 177 -5.46 1.06 6.22
N CYS A 178 -4.63 1.74 5.42
CA CYS A 178 -4.65 1.67 3.97
C CYS A 178 -6.04 1.90 3.38
N ASP A 179 -6.50 1.02 2.49
CA ASP A 179 -7.81 1.10 1.82
C ASP A 179 -8.86 0.14 2.41
N TYR A 180 -8.65 -0.36 3.63
CA TYR A 180 -9.68 -1.16 4.32
C TYR A 180 -11.01 -0.40 4.42
N VAL A 181 -10.92 0.91 4.64
CA VAL A 181 -12.03 1.85 4.58
C VAL A 181 -11.72 3.01 3.64
N HIS A 182 -12.74 3.46 2.94
CA HIS A 182 -12.71 4.64 2.09
C HIS A 182 -13.52 5.76 2.72
N ILE A 183 -13.06 7.01 2.56
CA ILE A 183 -13.83 8.20 2.90
C ILE A 183 -14.29 8.85 1.59
N TYR A 184 -15.58 8.84 1.35
CA TYR A 184 -16.21 9.42 0.18
C TYR A 184 -17.32 10.38 0.60
N ARG A 185 -17.21 11.67 0.22
CA ARG A 185 -18.17 12.72 0.60
C ARG A 185 -18.52 12.69 2.10
N GLU A 186 -17.47 12.64 2.93
CA GLU A 186 -17.54 12.60 4.40
C GLU A 186 -18.10 11.30 5.01
N LYS A 187 -18.61 10.39 4.20
CA LYS A 187 -19.04 9.07 4.64
C LYS A 187 -17.88 8.08 4.58
N MET A 188 -17.77 7.26 5.60
CA MET A 188 -16.87 6.12 5.59
C MET A 188 -17.61 4.88 5.10
N ILE A 189 -16.96 4.11 4.23
CA ILE A 189 -17.47 2.83 3.73
C ILE A 189 -16.34 1.81 3.76
N PHE A 190 -16.66 0.55 3.94
CA PHE A 190 -15.70 -0.52 3.68
C PHE A 190 -15.28 -0.55 2.22
N ASN A 191 -14.07 -1.03 1.96
CA ASN A 191 -13.61 -1.24 0.60
C ASN A 191 -14.60 -2.15 -0.16
N PRO A 192 -15.18 -1.68 -1.28
CA PRO A 192 -16.23 -2.41 -1.99
C PRO A 192 -15.69 -3.60 -2.81
N PHE A 193 -14.37 -3.73 -2.98
CA PHE A 193 -13.73 -4.76 -3.81
C PHE A 193 -13.37 -6.04 -3.05
N GLY A 194 -13.61 -6.10 -1.75
CA GLY A 194 -13.44 -7.29 -0.93
C GLY A 194 -14.76 -8.04 -0.66
N PRO A 195 -14.70 -9.23 -0.08
CA PRO A 195 -15.88 -9.98 0.38
C PRO A 195 -16.59 -9.20 1.49
N LYS A 196 -17.84 -8.74 1.27
CA LYS A 196 -18.54 -7.81 2.18
C LYS A 196 -18.58 -8.31 3.63
N ASP A 197 -19.01 -9.56 3.83
CA ASP A 197 -19.18 -10.11 5.18
C ASP A 197 -17.86 -10.25 5.92
N LYS A 198 -16.82 -10.71 5.24
CA LYS A 198 -15.47 -10.83 5.82
C LYS A 198 -14.88 -9.46 6.12
N THR A 199 -15.06 -8.49 5.21
CA THR A 199 -14.56 -7.12 5.41
C THR A 199 -15.26 -6.45 6.60
N ALA A 200 -16.56 -6.64 6.75
CA ALA A 200 -17.30 -6.13 7.91
C ALA A 200 -16.84 -6.81 9.22
N ALA A 201 -16.73 -8.15 9.23
CA ALA A 201 -16.23 -8.89 10.38
C ALA A 201 -14.79 -8.51 10.77
N GLY A 202 -13.93 -8.30 9.76
CA GLY A 202 -12.59 -7.79 9.99
C GLY A 202 -12.58 -6.36 10.54
N GLY A 203 -13.53 -5.52 10.14
CA GLY A 203 -13.73 -4.18 10.71
C GLY A 203 -14.00 -4.22 12.22
N GLN A 204 -14.81 -5.17 12.68
CA GLN A 204 -15.05 -5.40 14.10
C GLN A 204 -13.76 -5.77 14.85
N LYS A 205 -12.98 -6.70 14.28
CA LYS A 205 -11.67 -7.10 14.87
C LYS A 205 -10.67 -5.93 14.90
N ILE A 206 -10.63 -5.11 13.84
CA ILE A 206 -9.81 -3.89 13.85
C ILE A 206 -10.24 -3.00 15.01
N ASN A 207 -11.53 -2.78 15.17
CA ASN A 207 -12.06 -1.96 16.28
C ASN A 207 -11.63 -2.48 17.65
N GLU A 208 -11.76 -3.79 17.89
CA GLU A 208 -11.33 -4.43 19.15
C GLU A 208 -9.84 -4.15 19.44
N ILE A 209 -8.98 -4.25 18.42
CA ILE A 209 -7.53 -4.03 18.56
C ILE A 209 -7.21 -2.57 18.84
N ILE A 210 -7.82 -1.64 18.11
CA ILE A 210 -7.46 -0.21 18.20
C ILE A 210 -8.09 0.51 19.39
N THR A 211 -9.16 -0.03 19.98
CA THR A 211 -9.90 0.62 21.09
C THR A 211 -9.00 0.92 22.30
N ASN A 212 -8.01 0.08 22.58
CA ASN A 212 -7.11 0.24 23.71
C ASN A 212 -5.72 0.81 23.33
N LYS A 213 -5.61 1.43 22.14
CA LYS A 213 -4.35 2.02 21.66
C LYS A 213 -4.40 3.54 21.74
N ASP A 214 -3.29 4.18 22.12
CA ASP A 214 -3.14 5.64 22.09
C ASP A 214 -2.85 6.13 20.68
N ILE A 215 -3.88 6.10 19.81
CA ILE A 215 -3.78 6.54 18.41
C ILE A 215 -4.23 8.00 18.32
N LYS A 216 -3.49 8.80 17.57
CA LYS A 216 -3.80 10.21 17.29
C LYS A 216 -4.04 10.49 15.82
N THR A 217 -3.39 9.72 14.93
CA THR A 217 -3.42 9.94 13.48
C THR A 217 -3.74 8.63 12.75
N VAL A 218 -4.56 8.72 11.72
CA VAL A 218 -4.88 7.60 10.83
C VAL A 218 -4.41 7.90 9.41
N CYS A 219 -3.64 6.98 8.86
CA CYS A 219 -3.09 6.98 7.52
C CYS A 219 -3.85 5.98 6.65
N GLY A 220 -4.71 6.46 5.77
CA GLY A 220 -5.40 5.67 4.75
C GLY A 220 -4.72 5.77 3.39
N PHE A 221 -5.27 5.09 2.38
CA PHE A 221 -4.64 5.05 1.05
C PHE A 221 -4.63 6.39 0.31
N LYS A 222 -5.54 7.33 0.66
CA LYS A 222 -5.62 8.67 0.06
C LYS A 222 -5.83 9.79 1.07
N TYR A 223 -5.83 9.49 2.36
CA TYR A 223 -6.08 10.47 3.41
C TYR A 223 -5.13 10.31 4.58
N VAL A 224 -4.96 11.39 5.31
CA VAL A 224 -4.41 11.42 6.67
C VAL A 224 -5.40 12.22 7.49
N GLN A 225 -5.86 11.68 8.62
CA GLN A 225 -6.92 12.28 9.43
C GLN A 225 -6.63 12.10 10.92
N GLY A 226 -7.12 13.01 11.75
CA GLY A 226 -7.12 12.86 13.20
C GLY A 226 -7.95 11.64 13.64
N TYR A 227 -7.42 10.88 14.60
CA TYR A 227 -8.07 9.65 15.06
C TYR A 227 -9.49 9.87 15.63
N PRO A 228 -9.78 10.89 16.45
CA PRO A 228 -11.13 11.06 17.01
C PRO A 228 -12.22 11.17 15.94
N GLU A 229 -12.01 12.01 14.92
CA GLU A 229 -12.95 12.20 13.82
C GLU A 229 -13.08 10.93 12.95
N TRP A 230 -11.94 10.28 12.68
CA TRP A 230 -11.92 9.02 11.94
C TRP A 230 -12.65 7.92 12.70
N LYS A 231 -12.40 7.81 14.01
CA LYS A 231 -12.99 6.78 14.87
C LYS A 231 -14.51 6.91 14.97
N GLU A 232 -15.02 8.14 15.10
CA GLU A 232 -16.48 8.40 15.08
C GLU A 232 -17.12 7.85 13.80
N LYS A 233 -16.53 8.13 12.63
CA LYS A 233 -17.01 7.59 11.34
C LYS A 233 -16.89 6.08 11.26
N PHE A 234 -15.80 5.52 11.81
CA PHE A 234 -15.57 4.08 11.82
C PHE A 234 -16.57 3.35 12.72
N ASP A 235 -16.89 3.91 13.90
CA ASP A 235 -17.90 3.37 14.79
C ASP A 235 -19.30 3.35 14.13
N LEU A 236 -19.64 4.39 13.39
CA LEU A 236 -20.89 4.42 12.62
C LEU A 236 -20.92 3.41 11.47
N LEU A 237 -19.77 3.02 10.95
CA LEU A 237 -19.68 2.04 9.86
C LEU A 237 -19.84 0.60 10.36
N ILE A 238 -19.33 0.30 11.57
CA ILE A 238 -19.30 -1.06 12.11
C ILE A 238 -20.52 -1.40 12.98
N ASN A 239 -21.32 -0.43 13.39
CA ASN A 239 -22.58 -0.59 14.13
C ASN A 239 -23.79 -0.61 13.19
#